data_1f0436f7c0c6387458855009aa521a64
#
_entry.id   1f0436f7c0c6387458855009aa521a64
#
_cell.length_a   1.000
_cell.length_b   1.000
_cell.length_c   1.000
_cell.angle_alpha   90.00
_cell.angle_beta   90.00
_cell.angle_gamma   90.00
#
_symmetry.space_group_name_H-M   'P 1'
#
loop_
_entity.id
_entity.type
_entity.pdbx_description
1 polymer ?
#
loop_
_entity_poly.entity_id
_entity_poly.type
_entity_poly.pdbx_seq_one_letter_code
_entity_poly.pdbx_strand_id
1 'polypeptide(L)'
;MKDDLRYTPSDCFETFPFPTALHNNAAIEPDQAPHCEALEAIGERYHQFRAELMVSTNEGLTSTYNRFHDPAETNDGILELRRLHDAMDQAVLAAYGWSDALPAGSATTPSTSPCGFGLDYLDLEDDVQLPEDLQVRIDSGDLFFWDANDALDFQGQLQAYGAITGRRKLPWRYRWPDAVRDDVLARLLALNAERYAEEVALGLHSKAGKQAAKASRAVGGSAPGGKRRGRPAKASQVGETGYDHSEQMGLGL
;
A
#
# COMPACT_ATOMS: atom_id res chain seq x y z
N MET A 1 -13.84 -9.91 23.82
CA MET A 1 -13.20 -8.69 23.28
C MET A 1 -12.68 -9.06 21.90
N LYS A 2 -13.02 -8.32 20.86
CA LYS A 2 -12.41 -8.53 19.55
C LYS A 2 -11.04 -7.83 19.58
N ASP A 3 -9.96 -8.60 19.55
CA ASP A 3 -8.59 -8.10 19.43
C ASP A 3 -8.22 -7.81 17.96
N ASP A 4 -9.15 -7.13 17.24
CA ASP A 4 -8.88 -6.72 15.88
C ASP A 4 -7.82 -5.60 15.88
N LEU A 5 -6.74 -5.77 15.13
CA LEU A 5 -5.73 -4.74 14.89
C LEU A 5 -6.42 -3.47 14.39
N ARG A 6 -6.27 -2.39 15.13
CA ARG A 6 -6.85 -1.09 14.79
C ARG A 6 -5.79 -0.19 14.17
N TYR A 7 -5.97 0.14 12.90
CA TYR A 7 -5.17 1.17 12.26
C TYR A 7 -5.59 2.55 12.75
N THR A 8 -4.68 3.24 13.44
CA THR A 8 -4.86 4.64 13.84
C THR A 8 -3.89 5.48 13.01
N PRO A 9 -4.37 6.25 12.01
CA PRO A 9 -3.49 6.98 11.09
C PRO A 9 -2.48 7.89 11.79
N SER A 10 -2.90 8.60 12.85
CA SER A 10 -2.02 9.47 13.63
C SER A 10 -0.89 8.69 14.30
N ASP A 11 -1.20 7.57 14.94
CA ASP A 11 -0.19 6.79 15.66
C ASP A 11 0.83 6.17 14.68
N CYS A 12 0.36 5.66 13.54
CA CYS A 12 1.22 5.09 12.53
C CYS A 12 2.08 6.14 11.83
N PHE A 13 1.51 7.30 11.51
CA PHE A 13 2.20 8.35 10.76
C PHE A 13 3.17 9.16 11.63
N GLU A 14 2.78 9.44 12.88
CA GLU A 14 3.61 10.21 13.82
C GLU A 14 4.84 9.44 14.31
N THR A 15 4.78 8.11 14.29
CA THR A 15 5.90 7.24 14.71
C THR A 15 6.71 6.67 13.54
N PHE A 16 6.32 6.96 12.29
CA PHE A 16 7.03 6.46 11.13
C PHE A 16 8.36 7.20 10.94
N PRO A 17 9.50 6.48 10.82
CA PRO A 17 10.81 7.09 10.71
C PRO A 17 11.10 7.55 9.26
N PHE A 18 10.50 8.66 8.83
CA PHE A 18 10.73 9.22 7.49
C PHE A 18 12.22 9.46 7.19
N PRO A 19 12.66 9.46 5.91
CA PRO A 19 14.02 9.86 5.56
C PRO A 19 14.36 11.24 6.12
N THR A 20 15.62 11.46 6.50
CA THR A 20 16.06 12.74 7.06
C THR A 20 15.78 13.90 6.10
N ALA A 21 15.85 13.65 4.80
CA ALA A 21 15.52 14.59 3.74
C ALA A 21 14.07 15.15 3.83
N LEU A 22 13.13 14.42 4.44
CA LEU A 22 11.73 14.83 4.58
C LEU A 22 11.39 15.39 5.97
N HIS A 23 12.38 15.58 6.86
CA HIS A 23 12.16 16.18 8.16
C HIS A 23 11.94 17.69 8.05
N ASN A 24 10.74 18.16 8.36
CA ASN A 24 10.27 19.54 8.19
C ASN A 24 11.01 20.62 9.02
N ASN A 25 11.91 20.26 9.93
CA ASN A 25 12.52 21.19 10.87
C ASN A 25 14.05 21.30 10.78
N ALA A 26 14.69 20.50 9.96
CA ALA A 26 16.11 20.63 9.70
C ALA A 26 16.30 21.45 8.41
N ALA A 27 17.26 22.36 8.38
CA ALA A 27 17.78 22.85 7.11
C ALA A 27 18.16 21.60 6.31
N ILE A 28 17.60 21.42 5.11
CA ILE A 28 17.92 20.28 4.26
C ILE A 28 19.42 20.36 4.01
N GLU A 29 20.16 19.37 4.46
CA GLU A 29 21.60 19.30 4.21
C GLU A 29 21.81 19.26 2.69
N PRO A 30 22.88 19.90 2.17
CA PRO A 30 23.10 20.01 0.72
C PRO A 30 23.16 18.68 -0.03
N ASP A 31 23.54 17.60 0.64
CA ASP A 31 23.59 16.23 0.12
C ASP A 31 22.20 15.56 0.05
N GLN A 32 21.24 16.05 0.83
CA GLN A 32 19.87 15.52 0.88
C GLN A 32 18.91 16.21 -0.10
N ALA A 33 19.21 17.42 -0.54
CA ALA A 33 18.38 18.19 -1.46
C ALA A 33 18.06 17.44 -2.77
N PRO A 34 19.01 16.76 -3.44
CA PRO A 34 18.74 15.99 -4.65
C PRO A 34 17.75 14.83 -4.43
N HIS A 35 17.76 14.21 -3.24
CA HIS A 35 16.84 13.14 -2.91
C HIS A 35 15.42 13.65 -2.70
N CYS A 36 15.23 14.83 -2.11
CA CYS A 36 13.92 15.46 -1.99
C CYS A 36 13.32 15.79 -3.34
N GLU A 37 14.12 16.42 -4.22
CA GLU A 37 13.68 16.76 -5.58
C GLU A 37 13.33 15.51 -6.40
N ALA A 38 14.12 14.45 -6.29
CA ALA A 38 13.85 13.18 -6.96
C ALA A 38 12.56 12.52 -6.46
N LEU A 39 12.31 12.52 -5.13
CA LEU A 39 11.09 11.97 -4.54
C LEU A 39 9.86 12.77 -4.97
N GLU A 40 9.93 14.09 -4.95
CA GLU A 40 8.84 14.96 -5.38
C GLU A 40 8.50 14.73 -6.86
N ALA A 41 9.52 14.75 -7.72
CA ALA A 41 9.35 14.57 -9.17
C ALA A 41 8.75 13.20 -9.52
N ILE A 42 9.25 12.11 -8.92
CA ILE A 42 8.74 10.77 -9.21
C ILE A 42 7.34 10.56 -8.62
N GLY A 43 7.07 11.08 -7.42
CA GLY A 43 5.77 11.00 -6.76
C GLY A 43 4.69 11.74 -7.55
N GLU A 44 4.97 12.95 -8.03
CA GLU A 44 4.06 13.71 -8.87
C GLU A 44 3.80 13.00 -10.20
N ARG A 45 4.86 12.53 -10.88
CA ARG A 45 4.74 11.81 -12.13
C ARG A 45 3.91 10.53 -11.99
N TYR A 46 4.14 9.76 -10.92
CA TYR A 46 3.36 8.54 -10.63
C TYR A 46 1.90 8.87 -10.41
N HIS A 47 1.61 9.91 -9.60
CA HIS A 47 0.25 10.34 -9.31
C HIS A 47 -0.51 10.79 -10.56
N GLN A 48 0.12 11.64 -11.38
CA GLN A 48 -0.48 12.16 -12.62
C GLN A 48 -0.72 11.04 -13.62
N PHE A 49 0.30 10.22 -13.89
CA PHE A 49 0.20 9.12 -14.84
C PHE A 49 -0.91 8.13 -14.45
N ARG A 50 -0.98 7.74 -13.17
CA ARG A 50 -2.04 6.87 -12.68
C ARG A 50 -3.42 7.47 -12.88
N ALA A 51 -3.60 8.76 -12.58
CA ALA A 51 -4.87 9.44 -12.75
C ALA A 51 -5.29 9.48 -14.23
N GLU A 52 -4.38 9.82 -15.14
CA GLU A 52 -4.60 9.83 -16.58
C GLU A 52 -4.92 8.44 -17.12
N LEU A 53 -4.20 7.40 -16.67
CA LEU A 53 -4.46 6.02 -17.05
C LEU A 53 -5.87 5.58 -16.64
N MET A 54 -6.27 5.85 -15.40
CA MET A 54 -7.62 5.51 -14.89
C MET A 54 -8.73 6.22 -15.67
N VAL A 55 -8.52 7.49 -16.05
CA VAL A 55 -9.48 8.24 -16.85
C VAL A 55 -9.55 7.71 -18.28
N SER A 56 -8.40 7.45 -18.91
CA SER A 56 -8.34 6.97 -20.30
C SER A 56 -8.92 5.56 -20.48
N THR A 57 -8.76 4.70 -19.47
CA THR A 57 -9.33 3.34 -19.48
C THR A 57 -10.73 3.27 -18.91
N ASN A 58 -11.23 4.37 -18.34
CA ASN A 58 -12.51 4.42 -17.60
C ASN A 58 -12.57 3.36 -16.48
N GLU A 59 -11.47 3.16 -15.78
CA GLU A 59 -11.35 2.18 -14.70
C GLU A 59 -11.18 2.87 -13.35
N GLY A 60 -11.74 2.24 -12.31
CA GLY A 60 -11.50 2.64 -10.92
C GLY A 60 -10.19 2.10 -10.37
N LEU A 61 -9.77 2.62 -9.21
CA LEU A 61 -8.52 2.26 -8.54
C LEU A 61 -8.37 0.73 -8.37
N THR A 62 -9.41 0.04 -7.92
CA THR A 62 -9.38 -1.41 -7.70
C THR A 62 -9.12 -2.18 -9.00
N SER A 63 -9.79 -1.79 -10.11
CA SER A 63 -9.58 -2.43 -11.40
C SER A 63 -8.15 -2.22 -11.90
N THR A 64 -7.65 -0.98 -11.84
CA THR A 64 -6.29 -0.63 -12.26
C THR A 64 -5.25 -1.44 -11.47
N TYR A 65 -5.38 -1.54 -10.13
CA TYR A 65 -4.41 -2.31 -9.34
C TYR A 65 -4.57 -3.83 -9.44
N ASN A 66 -5.76 -4.34 -9.72
CA ASN A 66 -5.91 -5.76 -10.07
C ASN A 66 -5.11 -6.11 -11.34
N ARG A 67 -5.13 -5.23 -12.34
CA ARG A 67 -4.31 -5.36 -13.55
C ARG A 67 -2.82 -5.16 -13.25
N PHE A 68 -2.47 -4.19 -12.42
CA PHE A 68 -1.10 -3.94 -11.99
C PHE A 68 -0.42 -5.17 -11.37
N HIS A 69 -1.18 -5.98 -10.64
CA HIS A 69 -0.70 -7.19 -9.98
C HIS A 69 -0.79 -8.46 -10.84
N ASP A 70 -1.46 -8.42 -11.99
CA ASP A 70 -1.68 -9.60 -12.85
C ASP A 70 -0.47 -9.84 -13.76
N PRO A 71 0.28 -10.96 -13.65
CA PRO A 71 1.42 -11.24 -14.52
C PRO A 71 1.05 -11.35 -15.99
N ALA A 72 -0.21 -11.69 -16.31
CA ALA A 72 -0.70 -11.78 -17.69
C ALA A 72 -0.96 -10.42 -18.35
N GLU A 73 -0.84 -9.32 -17.60
CA GLU A 73 -1.13 -7.99 -18.12
C GLU A 73 -0.03 -7.47 -19.04
N THR A 74 -0.42 -7.08 -20.25
CA THR A 74 0.48 -6.62 -21.31
C THR A 74 0.20 -5.20 -21.80
N ASN A 75 -0.76 -4.51 -21.18
CA ASN A 75 -1.08 -3.13 -21.57
C ASN A 75 0.06 -2.17 -21.22
N ASP A 76 0.51 -1.40 -22.20
CA ASP A 76 1.65 -0.48 -22.06
C ASP A 76 1.47 0.51 -20.88
N GLY A 77 0.24 0.98 -20.64
CA GLY A 77 -0.04 1.89 -19.53
C GLY A 77 0.16 1.25 -18.16
N ILE A 78 -0.21 -0.02 -18.01
CA ILE A 78 0.03 -0.78 -16.76
C ILE A 78 1.53 -1.11 -16.61
N LEU A 79 2.21 -1.46 -17.69
CA LEU A 79 3.66 -1.70 -17.66
C LEU A 79 4.42 -0.43 -17.30
N GLU A 80 4.04 0.73 -17.84
CA GLU A 80 4.63 2.01 -17.46
C GLU A 80 4.32 2.37 -16.00
N LEU A 81 3.11 2.06 -15.49
CA LEU A 81 2.78 2.25 -14.08
C LEU A 81 3.68 1.42 -13.16
N ARG A 82 4.00 0.15 -13.53
CA ARG A 82 4.97 -0.68 -12.80
C ARG A 82 6.35 -0.04 -12.83
N ARG A 83 6.81 0.42 -14.00
CA ARG A 83 8.11 1.07 -14.13
C ARG A 83 8.24 2.34 -13.27
N LEU A 84 7.18 3.13 -13.19
CA LEU A 84 7.14 4.31 -12.33
C LEU A 84 7.13 3.93 -10.84
N HIS A 85 6.46 2.84 -10.48
CA HIS A 85 6.48 2.30 -9.12
C HIS A 85 7.90 1.87 -8.72
N ASP A 86 8.58 1.11 -9.58
CA ASP A 86 9.97 0.69 -9.34
C ASP A 86 10.91 1.87 -9.18
N ALA A 87 10.75 2.92 -10.00
CA ALA A 87 11.54 4.14 -9.89
C ALA A 87 11.26 4.90 -8.57
N MET A 88 10.01 4.88 -8.10
CA MET A 88 9.63 5.46 -6.82
C MET A 88 10.26 4.69 -5.66
N ASP A 89 10.22 3.35 -5.69
CA ASP A 89 10.85 2.50 -4.68
C ASP A 89 12.36 2.76 -4.59
N GLN A 90 13.04 2.84 -5.74
CA GLN A 90 14.46 3.17 -5.80
C GLN A 90 14.77 4.56 -5.23
N ALA A 91 13.96 5.56 -5.55
CA ALA A 91 14.14 6.93 -5.03
C ALA A 91 13.92 6.99 -3.51
N VAL A 92 12.93 6.25 -2.98
CA VAL A 92 12.68 6.16 -1.54
C VAL A 92 13.86 5.51 -0.83
N LEU A 93 14.36 4.38 -1.32
CA LEU A 93 15.52 3.70 -0.71
C LEU A 93 16.79 4.56 -0.80
N ALA A 94 16.99 5.28 -1.91
CA ALA A 94 18.12 6.23 -2.04
C ALA A 94 18.02 7.35 -0.99
N ALA A 95 16.82 7.86 -0.71
CA ALA A 95 16.60 8.89 0.30
C ALA A 95 16.89 8.42 1.74
N TYR A 96 16.78 7.11 1.99
CA TYR A 96 17.23 6.50 3.25
C TYR A 96 18.73 6.15 3.24
N GLY A 97 19.41 6.22 2.10
CA GLY A 97 20.77 5.69 1.94
C GLY A 97 20.85 4.17 1.89
N TRP A 98 19.76 3.49 1.55
CA TRP A 98 19.62 2.02 1.55
C TRP A 98 19.54 1.43 0.13
N SER A 99 20.19 2.04 -0.83
CA SER A 99 20.22 1.53 -2.22
C SER A 99 20.81 0.12 -2.33
N ASP A 100 21.57 -0.32 -1.32
CA ASP A 100 22.13 -1.65 -1.19
C ASP A 100 21.10 -2.73 -0.79
N ALA A 101 19.93 -2.33 -0.28
CA ALA A 101 18.84 -3.26 0.06
C ALA A 101 18.21 -3.92 -1.18
N LEU A 102 18.30 -3.25 -2.34
CA LEU A 102 17.82 -3.85 -3.59
C LEU A 102 18.84 -4.84 -4.13
N PRO A 103 18.42 -6.04 -4.56
CA PRO A 103 19.32 -6.97 -5.20
C PRO A 103 19.90 -6.31 -6.46
N ALA A 104 21.20 -6.32 -6.59
CA ALA A 104 21.87 -6.08 -7.87
C ALA A 104 21.31 -7.14 -8.82
N GLY A 105 20.50 -6.73 -9.81
CA GLY A 105 19.64 -7.57 -10.64
C GLY A 105 20.17 -8.98 -10.83
N SER A 106 19.31 -9.97 -10.71
CA SER A 106 19.72 -11.38 -10.89
C SER A 106 20.55 -11.51 -12.16
N ALA A 107 21.75 -12.10 -12.05
CA ALA A 107 22.68 -12.28 -13.16
C ALA A 107 22.09 -13.13 -14.30
N THR A 108 20.91 -13.69 -14.13
CA THR A 108 20.20 -14.55 -15.09
C THR A 108 19.05 -13.85 -15.83
N THR A 109 18.55 -12.73 -15.34
CA THR A 109 17.52 -11.95 -16.03
C THR A 109 17.91 -10.46 -16.04
N PRO A 110 17.94 -9.81 -17.21
CA PRO A 110 18.24 -8.38 -17.32
C PRO A 110 17.04 -7.52 -16.85
N SER A 111 16.29 -7.98 -15.86
CA SER A 111 15.24 -7.17 -15.25
C SER A 111 15.90 -6.12 -14.39
N THR A 112 15.81 -4.87 -14.81
CA THR A 112 16.23 -3.70 -14.04
C THR A 112 15.23 -3.36 -12.91
N SER A 113 14.14 -4.13 -12.82
CA SER A 113 13.09 -3.94 -11.81
C SER A 113 13.47 -4.62 -10.48
N PRO A 114 13.31 -3.91 -9.34
CA PRO A 114 13.48 -4.50 -8.02
C PRO A 114 12.28 -5.37 -7.60
N CYS A 115 11.19 -5.35 -8.36
CA CYS A 115 9.95 -6.05 -8.10
C CYS A 115 9.76 -7.23 -9.04
N GLY A 116 8.99 -8.19 -8.58
CA GLY A 116 8.51 -9.36 -9.34
C GLY A 116 7.12 -9.77 -8.87
N PHE A 117 6.69 -10.95 -9.26
CA PHE A 117 5.35 -11.47 -8.95
C PHE A 117 5.45 -12.50 -7.82
N GLY A 118 4.80 -12.21 -6.70
CA GLY A 118 4.70 -13.13 -5.57
C GLY A 118 3.27 -13.54 -5.30
N LEU A 119 3.08 -14.69 -4.68
CA LEU A 119 1.82 -15.12 -4.10
C LEU A 119 1.87 -14.95 -2.59
N ASP A 120 0.88 -14.29 -2.00
CA ASP A 120 0.79 -14.13 -0.54
C ASP A 120 0.29 -15.43 0.11
N TYR A 121 -0.52 -16.19 -0.61
CA TYR A 121 -1.00 -17.51 -0.23
C TYR A 121 -1.37 -18.32 -1.48
N LEU A 122 -1.37 -19.63 -1.33
CA LEU A 122 -1.78 -20.57 -2.36
C LEU A 122 -2.79 -21.53 -1.74
N ASP A 123 -3.98 -21.59 -2.34
CA ASP A 123 -5.04 -22.46 -1.92
C ASP A 123 -5.29 -23.48 -3.05
N LEU A 124 -4.94 -24.72 -2.78
CA LEU A 124 -4.99 -25.81 -3.75
C LEU A 124 -6.26 -26.64 -3.54
N GLU A 125 -6.70 -27.31 -4.60
CA GLU A 125 -7.75 -28.34 -4.51
C GLU A 125 -7.24 -29.53 -3.69
N ASP A 126 -8.12 -30.14 -2.90
CA ASP A 126 -7.80 -31.31 -2.08
C ASP A 126 -7.42 -32.53 -2.96
N ASP A 127 -6.59 -33.40 -2.41
CA ASP A 127 -6.20 -34.70 -3.01
C ASP A 127 -5.47 -34.64 -4.37
N VAL A 128 -4.88 -33.51 -4.72
CA VAL A 128 -4.09 -33.37 -5.95
C VAL A 128 -2.65 -33.85 -5.73
N GLN A 129 -2.18 -34.72 -6.62
CA GLN A 129 -0.77 -35.15 -6.63
C GLN A 129 0.02 -34.25 -7.59
N LEU A 130 0.94 -33.49 -7.01
CA LEU A 130 1.86 -32.64 -7.76
C LEU A 130 3.21 -33.34 -7.97
N PRO A 131 3.96 -33.00 -9.03
CA PRO A 131 5.36 -33.37 -9.17
C PRO A 131 6.17 -32.92 -7.97
N GLU A 132 7.23 -33.70 -7.63
CA GLU A 132 8.05 -33.46 -6.44
C GLU A 132 8.68 -32.05 -6.44
N ASP A 133 9.18 -31.60 -7.57
CA ASP A 133 9.78 -30.27 -7.71
C ASP A 133 8.78 -29.14 -7.44
N LEU A 134 7.54 -29.30 -7.92
CA LEU A 134 6.48 -28.33 -7.70
C LEU A 134 6.02 -28.35 -6.24
N GLN A 135 5.89 -29.56 -5.66
CA GLN A 135 5.52 -29.71 -4.26
C GLN A 135 6.56 -29.10 -3.32
N VAL A 136 7.85 -29.38 -3.56
CA VAL A 136 8.97 -28.81 -2.76
C VAL A 136 8.96 -27.29 -2.82
N ARG A 137 8.71 -26.71 -3.99
CA ARG A 137 8.63 -25.26 -4.15
C ARG A 137 7.47 -24.66 -3.35
N ILE A 138 6.31 -25.30 -3.38
CA ILE A 138 5.12 -24.86 -2.61
C ILE A 138 5.38 -24.99 -1.11
N ASP A 139 5.91 -26.12 -0.68
CA ASP A 139 6.18 -26.40 0.75
C ASP A 139 7.25 -25.48 1.33
N SER A 140 8.24 -25.07 0.51
CA SER A 140 9.26 -24.10 0.90
C SER A 140 8.74 -22.66 0.98
N GLY A 141 7.56 -22.38 0.41
CA GLY A 141 7.03 -21.01 0.29
C GLY A 141 7.76 -20.15 -0.75
N ASP A 142 8.59 -20.75 -1.62
CA ASP A 142 9.27 -20.03 -2.71
C ASP A 142 8.31 -19.73 -3.85
N LEU A 143 7.37 -18.81 -3.59
CA LEU A 143 6.31 -18.41 -4.50
C LEU A 143 6.55 -17.01 -5.06
N PHE A 144 7.82 -16.67 -5.31
CA PHE A 144 8.22 -15.42 -5.93
C PHE A 144 8.91 -15.66 -7.29
N PHE A 145 8.56 -14.84 -8.28
CA PHE A 145 9.02 -14.95 -9.66
C PHE A 145 9.47 -13.57 -10.15
N TRP A 146 10.70 -13.49 -10.66
CA TRP A 146 11.21 -12.25 -11.22
C TRP A 146 10.57 -11.90 -12.56
N ASP A 147 10.25 -12.90 -13.36
CA ASP A 147 9.67 -12.76 -14.68
C ASP A 147 8.19 -13.16 -14.70
N ALA A 148 7.40 -12.42 -15.49
CA ALA A 148 5.98 -12.68 -15.63
C ALA A 148 5.68 -14.03 -16.30
N ASN A 149 6.53 -14.47 -17.23
CA ASN A 149 6.35 -15.75 -17.91
C ASN A 149 6.58 -16.91 -16.94
N ASP A 150 7.60 -16.83 -16.08
CA ASP A 150 7.85 -17.84 -15.04
C ASP A 150 6.66 -17.98 -14.08
N ALA A 151 6.04 -16.83 -13.71
CA ALA A 151 4.83 -16.81 -12.90
C ALA A 151 3.64 -17.47 -13.61
N LEU A 152 3.47 -17.18 -14.90
CA LEU A 152 2.40 -17.76 -15.70
C LEU A 152 2.63 -19.26 -15.98
N ASP A 153 3.87 -19.67 -16.20
CA ASP A 153 4.23 -21.07 -16.37
C ASP A 153 3.95 -21.87 -15.08
N PHE A 154 4.29 -21.33 -13.92
CA PHE A 154 3.93 -21.93 -12.64
C PHE A 154 2.40 -22.08 -12.49
N GLN A 155 1.65 -21.02 -12.79
CA GLN A 155 0.18 -21.07 -12.77
C GLN A 155 -0.36 -22.11 -13.75
N GLY A 156 0.19 -22.18 -14.97
CA GLY A 156 -0.18 -23.16 -16.00
C GLY A 156 0.07 -24.60 -15.55
N GLN A 157 1.18 -24.86 -14.86
CA GLN A 157 1.47 -26.18 -14.29
C GLN A 157 0.43 -26.56 -13.23
N LEU A 158 0.10 -25.67 -12.28
CA LEU A 158 -0.94 -25.92 -11.28
C LEU A 158 -2.30 -26.24 -11.93
N GLN A 159 -2.66 -25.54 -12.99
CA GLN A 159 -3.88 -25.80 -13.76
C GLN A 159 -3.85 -27.17 -14.47
N ALA A 160 -2.72 -27.53 -15.07
CA ALA A 160 -2.54 -28.78 -15.80
C ALA A 160 -2.68 -30.00 -14.88
N TYR A 161 -2.22 -29.88 -13.63
CA TYR A 161 -2.39 -30.92 -12.61
C TYR A 161 -3.75 -30.86 -11.88
N GLY A 162 -4.60 -29.90 -12.23
CA GLY A 162 -5.91 -29.74 -11.56
C GLY A 162 -5.82 -29.18 -10.13
N ALA A 163 -4.66 -28.68 -9.72
CA ALA A 163 -4.45 -28.14 -8.39
C ALA A 163 -5.16 -26.81 -8.16
N ILE A 164 -5.47 -26.10 -9.22
CA ILE A 164 -6.33 -24.91 -9.22
C ILE A 164 -7.33 -24.99 -10.36
N THR A 165 -8.54 -24.50 -10.16
CA THR A 165 -9.53 -24.43 -11.24
C THR A 165 -9.25 -23.24 -12.15
N GLY A 166 -9.45 -23.40 -13.46
CA GLY A 166 -9.18 -22.34 -14.45
C GLY A 166 -9.98 -21.04 -14.29
N ARG A 167 -10.99 -21.05 -13.41
CA ARG A 167 -11.78 -19.85 -13.06
C ARG A 167 -11.22 -19.09 -11.86
N ARG A 168 -10.36 -19.70 -11.08
CA ARG A 168 -9.80 -19.11 -9.86
C ARG A 168 -8.59 -18.26 -10.24
N LYS A 169 -8.67 -16.95 -9.98
CA LYS A 169 -7.51 -16.07 -10.10
C LYS A 169 -6.62 -16.26 -8.89
N LEU A 170 -5.33 -16.50 -9.12
CA LEU A 170 -4.35 -16.51 -8.05
C LEU A 170 -4.14 -15.09 -7.52
N PRO A 171 -3.87 -14.94 -6.21
CA PRO A 171 -3.70 -13.64 -5.56
C PRO A 171 -2.29 -13.06 -5.82
N TRP A 172 -1.96 -12.89 -7.08
CA TRP A 172 -0.68 -12.30 -7.48
C TRP A 172 -0.48 -10.91 -6.89
N ARG A 173 0.77 -10.63 -6.51
CA ARG A 173 1.24 -9.31 -6.09
C ARG A 173 2.54 -8.98 -6.80
N TYR A 174 2.56 -7.86 -7.50
CA TYR A 174 3.78 -7.25 -7.98
C TYR A 174 4.42 -6.53 -6.79
N ARG A 175 5.56 -7.00 -6.31
CA ARG A 175 6.18 -6.56 -5.05
C ARG A 175 7.65 -6.94 -4.99
N TRP A 176 8.34 -6.47 -3.98
CA TRP A 176 9.68 -6.94 -3.63
C TRP A 176 9.67 -8.42 -3.19
N PRO A 177 10.82 -9.12 -3.37
CA PRO A 177 11.05 -10.40 -2.68
C PRO A 177 10.92 -10.24 -1.16
N ASP A 178 10.51 -11.30 -0.49
CA ASP A 178 10.32 -11.26 0.97
C ASP A 178 11.61 -10.90 1.72
N ALA A 179 12.77 -11.37 1.26
CA ALA A 179 14.04 -11.02 1.87
C ALA A 179 14.37 -9.51 1.82
N VAL A 180 14.03 -8.84 0.71
CA VAL A 180 14.20 -7.37 0.58
C VAL A 180 13.23 -6.63 1.49
N ARG A 181 11.97 -7.05 1.51
CA ARG A 181 10.95 -6.47 2.38
C ARG A 181 11.37 -6.58 3.86
N ASP A 182 11.83 -7.74 4.27
CA ASP A 182 12.20 -8.01 5.66
C ASP A 182 13.46 -7.23 6.06
N ASP A 183 14.44 -7.09 5.18
CA ASP A 183 15.62 -6.24 5.42
C ASP A 183 15.22 -4.76 5.59
N VAL A 184 14.38 -4.24 4.69
CA VAL A 184 13.88 -2.85 4.79
C VAL A 184 13.09 -2.63 6.07
N LEU A 185 12.22 -3.58 6.45
CA LEU A 185 11.47 -3.50 7.71
C LEU A 185 12.40 -3.53 8.94
N ALA A 186 13.44 -4.37 8.92
CA ALA A 186 14.43 -4.41 10.00
C ALA A 186 15.19 -3.08 10.14
N ARG A 187 15.60 -2.48 9.01
CA ARG A 187 16.24 -1.15 8.98
C ARG A 187 15.30 -0.05 9.49
N LEU A 188 14.03 -0.06 9.11
CA LEU A 188 13.03 0.88 9.61
C LEU A 188 12.82 0.76 11.11
N LEU A 189 12.75 -0.46 11.64
CA LEU A 189 12.63 -0.69 13.09
C LEU A 189 13.86 -0.19 13.86
N ALA A 190 15.07 -0.44 13.33
CA ALA A 190 16.31 0.04 13.93
C ALA A 190 16.36 1.58 13.93
N LEU A 191 16.05 2.23 12.81
CA LEU A 191 15.99 3.68 12.69
C LEU A 191 14.94 4.30 13.63
N ASN A 192 13.78 3.66 13.77
CA ASN A 192 12.74 4.13 14.69
C ASN A 192 13.20 4.03 16.15
N ALA A 193 13.89 2.95 16.53
CA ALA A 193 14.44 2.78 17.87
C ALA A 193 15.52 3.82 18.18
N GLU A 194 16.40 4.13 17.23
CA GLU A 194 17.42 5.15 17.35
C GLU A 194 16.82 6.55 17.58
N ARG A 195 15.88 6.94 16.74
CA ARG A 195 15.19 8.24 16.87
C ARG A 195 14.40 8.36 18.15
N TYR A 196 13.72 7.28 18.57
CA TYR A 196 13.05 7.27 19.86
C TYR A 196 14.02 7.49 21.03
N ALA A 197 15.20 6.86 20.99
CA ALA A 197 16.23 7.06 22.01
C ALA A 197 16.74 8.52 22.04
N GLU A 198 16.93 9.14 20.87
CA GLU A 198 17.29 10.57 20.75
C GLU A 198 16.19 11.47 21.34
N GLU A 199 14.93 11.23 21.01
CA GLU A 199 13.80 11.99 21.55
C GLU A 199 13.70 11.87 23.07
N VAL A 200 13.95 10.68 23.62
CA VAL A 200 14.00 10.44 25.06
C VAL A 200 15.13 11.23 25.69
N ALA A 201 16.33 11.23 25.10
CA ALA A 201 17.49 11.97 25.55
C ALA A 201 17.25 13.49 25.55
N LEU A 202 16.50 13.99 24.56
CA LEU A 202 16.07 15.38 24.45
C LEU A 202 14.91 15.73 25.42
N GLY A 203 14.36 14.75 26.14
CA GLY A 203 13.27 14.94 27.09
C GLY A 203 11.89 15.21 26.47
N LEU A 204 11.74 14.95 25.15
CA LEU A 204 10.49 15.22 24.42
C LEU A 204 9.32 14.36 24.92
N HIS A 205 9.61 13.17 25.44
CA HIS A 205 8.62 12.26 26.04
C HIS A 205 8.27 12.59 27.51
N SER A 206 8.96 13.56 28.13
CA SER A 206 8.63 14.06 29.46
C SER A 206 7.28 14.80 29.47
N LYS A 207 6.66 14.93 30.64
CA LYS A 207 5.41 15.73 30.78
C LYS A 207 5.59 17.17 30.30
N ALA A 208 6.74 17.79 30.58
CA ALA A 208 7.08 19.12 30.13
C ALA A 208 7.29 19.19 28.60
N GLY A 209 7.99 18.23 28.03
CA GLY A 209 8.21 18.12 26.58
C GLY A 209 6.88 17.92 25.79
N LYS A 210 6.01 17.05 26.28
CA LYS A 210 4.66 16.86 25.70
C LYS A 210 3.79 18.11 25.77
N GLN A 211 3.90 18.90 26.83
CA GLN A 211 3.18 20.18 26.95
C GLN A 211 3.75 21.23 26.01
N ALA A 212 5.07 21.31 25.87
CA ALA A 212 5.73 22.25 24.95
C ALA A 212 5.38 21.92 23.47
N ALA A 213 5.41 20.65 23.09
CA ALA A 213 5.01 20.20 21.75
C ALA A 213 3.53 20.49 21.45
N LYS A 214 2.63 20.34 22.45
CA LYS A 214 1.22 20.69 22.30
C LYS A 214 1.01 22.19 22.15
N ALA A 215 1.79 23.01 22.86
CA ALA A 215 1.73 24.46 22.74
C ALA A 215 2.24 24.97 21.39
N SER A 216 3.32 24.41 20.87
CA SER A 216 3.85 24.78 19.53
C SER A 216 2.90 24.39 18.40
N ARG A 217 2.24 23.24 18.48
CA ARG A 217 1.18 22.85 17.53
C ARG A 217 -0.03 23.79 17.56
N ALA A 218 -0.36 24.34 18.72
CA ALA A 218 -1.47 25.31 18.86
C ALA A 218 -1.14 26.67 18.23
N VAL A 219 0.13 27.06 18.20
CA VAL A 219 0.59 28.33 17.60
C VAL A 219 0.80 28.22 16.08
N GLY A 220 1.19 27.06 15.57
CA GLY A 220 1.38 26.79 14.11
C GLY A 220 0.08 26.56 13.34
N GLY A 221 -1.07 26.42 14.00
CA GLY A 221 -2.36 26.05 13.43
C GLY A 221 -3.26 27.19 12.97
N SER A 222 -2.75 28.41 12.76
CA SER A 222 -3.53 29.53 12.20
C SER A 222 -3.45 29.59 10.68
N ALA A 223 -3.97 28.58 9.97
CA ALA A 223 -4.41 28.75 8.60
C ALA A 223 -5.87 29.26 8.59
N PRO A 224 -6.24 30.27 7.78
CA PRO A 224 -7.57 30.86 7.82
C PRO A 224 -8.63 29.92 7.28
N GLY A 225 -9.51 29.51 8.19
CA GLY A 225 -10.93 29.27 7.96
C GLY A 225 -11.38 28.37 6.83
N GLY A 226 -11.23 27.08 6.96
CA GLY A 226 -12.16 26.15 6.34
C GLY A 226 -13.29 25.82 7.31
N LYS A 227 -14.50 26.35 7.07
CA LYS A 227 -15.71 25.99 7.84
C LYS A 227 -15.91 24.47 7.77
N ARG A 228 -15.76 23.79 8.90
CA ARG A 228 -16.19 22.38 9.05
C ARG A 228 -17.68 22.34 8.74
N ARG A 229 -18.04 21.69 7.63
CA ARG A 229 -19.42 21.30 7.38
C ARG A 229 -19.84 20.33 8.47
N GLY A 230 -20.61 20.83 9.43
CA GLY A 230 -21.24 20.00 10.45
C GLY A 230 -22.16 18.98 9.76
N ARG A 231 -22.13 17.77 10.27
CA ARG A 231 -23.08 16.70 9.93
C ARG A 231 -24.48 17.24 10.16
N PRO A 232 -25.42 17.14 9.18
CA PRO A 232 -26.79 17.60 9.39
C PRO A 232 -27.42 16.83 10.57
N ALA A 233 -28.04 17.57 11.48
CA ALA A 233 -28.76 17.01 12.59
C ALA A 233 -29.93 16.16 12.06
N LYS A 234 -30.09 14.97 12.59
CA LYS A 234 -31.21 14.06 12.32
C LYS A 234 -32.48 14.73 12.83
N ALA A 235 -33.38 15.09 11.91
CA ALA A 235 -34.68 15.65 12.27
C ALA A 235 -35.44 14.58 13.07
N SER A 236 -35.83 14.92 14.31
CA SER A 236 -36.75 14.18 15.12
C SER A 236 -38.14 14.34 14.53
N GLN A 237 -38.71 13.26 14.01
CA GLN A 237 -40.13 13.18 13.69
C GLN A 237 -40.90 13.14 15.02
N VAL A 238 -41.61 14.20 15.28
CA VAL A 238 -42.66 14.24 16.29
C VAL A 238 -43.87 13.56 15.67
N GLY A 239 -44.35 12.51 16.34
CA GLY A 239 -45.54 11.82 15.92
C GLY A 239 -46.79 12.64 16.20
N GLU A 240 -47.69 12.69 15.25
CA GLU A 240 -49.09 13.05 15.48
C GLU A 240 -49.94 11.83 15.16
N THR A 241 -50.58 11.36 16.22
CA THR A 241 -51.67 10.40 16.19
C THR A 241 -52.96 11.13 15.80
N GLY A 242 -53.64 10.65 14.79
CA GLY A 242 -54.98 11.05 14.47
C GLY A 242 -55.73 9.92 13.78
N TYR A 243 -56.54 9.21 14.56
CA TYR A 243 -57.60 8.31 14.09
C TYR A 243 -58.66 9.15 13.41
N ASP A 244 -59.17 8.75 12.25
CA ASP A 244 -60.60 8.77 12.00
C ASP A 244 -61.07 7.68 11.03
N HIS A 245 -62.15 7.08 11.40
CA HIS A 245 -62.96 6.08 10.71
C HIS A 245 -63.95 6.79 9.79
N SER A 246 -64.19 6.29 8.61
CA SER A 246 -65.53 5.97 8.08
C SER A 246 -65.47 5.70 6.59
N GLU A 247 -65.87 4.49 6.26
CA GLU A 247 -67.04 4.13 5.41
C GLU A 247 -66.96 4.48 3.93
N GLN A 248 -67.04 3.50 3.19
CA GLN A 248 -68.10 2.89 2.36
C GLN A 248 -67.76 2.79 0.86
N MET A 249 -67.85 1.55 0.45
CA MET A 249 -68.63 0.99 -0.68
C MET A 249 -68.56 1.61 -2.07
N GLY A 250 -68.37 0.72 -3.02
CA GLY A 250 -69.01 0.83 -4.33
C GLY A 250 -68.25 0.22 -5.49
N LEU A 251 -68.45 -1.00 -5.74
CA LEU A 251 -68.89 -1.68 -6.97
C LEU A 251 -68.51 -1.11 -8.32
N GLY A 252 -67.92 -1.95 -9.15
CA GLY A 252 -68.54 -2.15 -10.46
C GLY A 252 -67.63 -2.06 -11.67
N LEU A 253 -67.47 -3.22 -12.27
CA LEU A 253 -67.13 -3.60 -13.64
C LEU A 253 -65.64 -3.81 -13.97
#